data_dfb77771b09757920719a72f71744e2a
#
_entry.id   dfb77771b09757920719a72f71744e2a
#
_cell.length_a   1.000
_cell.length_b   1.000
_cell.length_c   1.000
_cell.angle_alpha   90.00
_cell.angle_beta   90.00
_cell.angle_gamma   90.00
#
_symmetry.space_group_name_H-M   'P 1'
#
loop_
_entity.id
_entity.type
_entity.pdbx_description
1 polymer ?
#
loop_
_entity_poly.entity_id
_entity_poly.type
_entity_poly.pdbx_seq_one_letter_code
_entity_poly.pdbx_strand_id
1 'polypeptide(L)'
;MSKQRLTIAVQKSGRLSKESIKLLSACGVKFNMHEARLMVHSTSHPIDLLRVRDDDIPGLVMDGVVDLGLVGENVLEEECLERQMRQQANEYRSLRRLDFGHCRLSIALPTEQQFNSIEDLAGLKIATTYPRLLERYLQEQGVNAKSVMLTGSVEVAPRAGLADAVCDLVSTGATLEANGLREQQVIFRSQVQLIQRADELSAAKQQMMDTLLARIDGVQLAKESKYIMLHAPKSKLAEVEDILPGAERPTILPLSHSDDIVAVHVVSTETLFWETMEKLKGLGCSSILVLPIEKMLG
;
A
#
# COMPACT_ATOMS: atom_id res chain seq x y z
N MET A 1 4.32 35.83 -10.65
CA MET A 1 4.60 34.98 -9.48
C MET A 1 4.57 33.53 -9.94
N SER A 2 5.69 32.84 -9.95
CA SER A 2 5.71 31.40 -10.23
C SER A 2 4.85 30.72 -9.17
N LYS A 3 3.77 30.04 -9.58
CA LYS A 3 2.98 29.19 -8.66
C LYS A 3 3.94 28.13 -8.13
N GLN A 4 4.22 28.13 -6.82
CA GLN A 4 5.01 27.08 -6.19
C GLN A 4 4.26 25.76 -6.41
N ARG A 5 4.91 24.83 -7.09
CA ARG A 5 4.34 23.52 -7.42
C ARG A 5 4.80 22.50 -6.40
N LEU A 6 3.91 21.63 -5.98
CA LEU A 6 4.23 20.49 -5.10
C LEU A 6 4.86 19.37 -5.93
N THR A 7 6.04 18.89 -5.55
CA THR A 7 6.75 17.83 -6.28
C THR A 7 6.63 16.50 -5.54
N ILE A 8 6.16 15.47 -6.25
CA ILE A 8 5.95 14.11 -5.72
C ILE A 8 6.87 13.15 -6.47
N ALA A 9 7.76 12.45 -5.78
CA ALA A 9 8.55 11.36 -6.35
C ALA A 9 7.76 10.05 -6.35
N VAL A 10 7.83 9.33 -7.48
CA VAL A 10 7.21 8.00 -7.64
C VAL A 10 8.14 7.08 -8.42
N GLN A 11 7.97 5.79 -8.26
CA GLN A 11 8.69 4.79 -9.04
C GLN A 11 8.43 4.99 -10.55
N LYS A 12 9.48 4.96 -11.37
CA LYS A 12 9.43 5.21 -12.82
C LYS A 12 8.62 4.16 -13.57
N SER A 13 8.74 2.89 -13.18
CA SER A 13 8.12 1.74 -13.87
C SER A 13 7.77 0.64 -12.88
N GLY A 14 6.97 -0.34 -13.33
CA GLY A 14 6.55 -1.46 -12.48
C GLY A 14 5.17 -1.25 -11.85
N ARG A 15 4.83 -2.15 -10.91
CA ARG A 15 3.50 -2.18 -10.28
C ARG A 15 3.23 -0.96 -9.41
N LEU A 16 4.19 -0.55 -8.58
CA LEU A 16 4.02 0.61 -7.71
C LEU A 16 3.83 1.90 -8.49
N SER A 17 4.51 2.06 -9.65
CA SER A 17 4.30 3.20 -10.54
C SER A 17 2.85 3.29 -11.02
N LYS A 18 2.29 2.17 -11.48
CA LYS A 18 0.90 2.12 -11.98
C LYS A 18 -0.12 2.43 -10.88
N GLU A 19 0.03 1.83 -9.71
CA GLU A 19 -0.88 2.04 -8.58
C GLU A 19 -0.78 3.48 -8.03
N SER A 20 0.43 4.05 -7.94
CA SER A 20 0.63 5.44 -7.52
C SER A 20 -0.06 6.44 -8.46
N ILE A 21 0.10 6.26 -9.78
CA ILE A 21 -0.55 7.10 -10.78
C ILE A 21 -2.07 6.93 -10.73
N LYS A 22 -2.56 5.70 -10.55
CA LYS A 22 -3.98 5.41 -10.39
C LYS A 22 -4.58 6.11 -9.17
N LEU A 23 -3.89 6.07 -8.03
CA LEU A 23 -4.29 6.78 -6.81
C LEU A 23 -4.37 8.30 -7.06
N LEU A 24 -3.31 8.90 -7.59
CA LEU A 24 -3.28 10.34 -7.88
C LEU A 24 -4.38 10.74 -8.87
N SER A 25 -4.66 9.90 -9.88
CA SER A 25 -5.75 10.13 -10.83
C SER A 25 -7.12 10.04 -10.15
N ALA A 26 -7.33 9.09 -9.26
CA ALA A 26 -8.57 8.99 -8.46
C ALA A 26 -8.77 10.22 -7.55
N CYS A 27 -7.66 10.81 -7.06
CA CYS A 27 -7.66 12.08 -6.33
C CYS A 27 -7.87 13.31 -7.24
N GLY A 28 -8.09 13.13 -8.55
CA GLY A 28 -8.33 14.21 -9.51
C GLY A 28 -7.06 14.85 -10.06
N VAL A 29 -5.88 14.34 -9.77
CA VAL A 29 -4.60 14.85 -10.28
C VAL A 29 -4.26 14.13 -11.59
N LYS A 30 -4.40 14.83 -12.72
CA LYS A 30 -4.23 14.27 -14.06
C LYS A 30 -2.85 14.61 -14.62
N PHE A 31 -2.21 13.62 -15.22
CA PHE A 31 -0.90 13.74 -15.85
C PHE A 31 -0.95 13.25 -17.30
N ASN A 32 -0.33 14.00 -18.22
CA ASN A 32 -0.06 13.51 -19.59
C ASN A 32 1.25 12.71 -19.55
N MET A 33 1.11 11.41 -19.36
CA MET A 33 2.27 10.52 -19.20
C MET A 33 2.95 10.28 -20.56
N HIS A 34 4.26 10.52 -20.60
CA HIS A 34 5.15 10.11 -21.69
C HIS A 34 6.28 9.27 -21.08
N GLU A 35 6.54 8.09 -21.63
CA GLU A 35 7.53 7.14 -21.06
C GLU A 35 8.92 7.74 -20.91
N ALA A 36 9.36 8.55 -21.86
CA ALA A 36 10.70 9.16 -21.86
C ALA A 36 10.86 10.31 -20.85
N ARG A 37 9.78 10.87 -20.31
CA ARG A 37 9.86 12.03 -19.40
C ARG A 37 9.98 11.57 -17.96
N LEU A 38 11.02 12.04 -17.27
CA LEU A 38 11.20 11.82 -15.83
C LEU A 38 10.40 12.83 -15.01
N MET A 39 10.30 14.07 -15.46
CA MET A 39 9.46 15.10 -14.84
C MET A 39 8.20 15.31 -15.67
N VAL A 40 7.05 15.19 -15.01
CA VAL A 40 5.73 15.35 -15.65
C VAL A 40 4.90 16.35 -14.86
N HIS A 41 4.40 17.37 -15.53
CA HIS A 41 3.55 18.39 -14.92
C HIS A 41 2.08 17.98 -14.97
N SER A 42 1.37 18.12 -13.86
CA SER A 42 -0.08 17.92 -13.86
C SER A 42 -0.78 19.03 -14.67
N THR A 43 -1.80 18.62 -15.42
CA THR A 43 -2.65 19.51 -16.20
C THR A 43 -3.80 20.09 -15.39
N SER A 44 -4.13 19.51 -14.25
CA SER A 44 -5.28 19.87 -13.41
C SER A 44 -4.93 20.62 -12.14
N HIS A 45 -3.71 20.42 -11.60
CA HIS A 45 -3.26 20.98 -10.32
C HIS A 45 -1.80 21.44 -10.40
N PRO A 46 -1.34 22.37 -9.56
CA PRO A 46 0.06 22.78 -9.51
C PRO A 46 0.93 21.71 -8.80
N ILE A 47 0.91 20.50 -9.34
CA ILE A 47 1.64 19.34 -8.85
C ILE A 47 2.54 18.81 -9.96
N ASP A 48 3.76 18.47 -9.62
CA ASP A 48 4.75 17.85 -10.49
C ASP A 48 5.06 16.44 -10.02
N LEU A 49 5.22 15.53 -10.96
CA LEU A 49 5.57 14.14 -10.71
C LEU A 49 7.00 13.90 -11.19
N LEU A 50 7.88 13.51 -10.28
CA LEU A 50 9.23 13.07 -10.57
C LEU A 50 9.28 11.55 -10.58
N ARG A 51 9.65 10.96 -11.72
CA ARG A 51 9.71 9.51 -11.94
C ARG A 51 11.15 9.03 -11.86
N VAL A 52 11.48 8.30 -10.81
CA VAL A 52 12.84 7.82 -10.50
C VAL A 52 12.86 6.33 -10.19
N ARG A 53 14.00 5.76 -9.85
CA ARG A 53 14.07 4.43 -9.23
C ARG A 53 13.45 4.50 -7.83
N ASP A 54 12.86 3.41 -7.39
CA ASP A 54 12.31 3.32 -6.03
C ASP A 54 13.37 3.58 -4.95
N ASP A 55 14.58 3.05 -5.13
CA ASP A 55 15.71 3.23 -4.21
C ASP A 55 16.12 4.70 -4.03
N ASP A 56 15.89 5.54 -5.05
CA ASP A 56 16.23 6.96 -5.00
C ASP A 56 15.19 7.81 -4.23
N ILE A 57 13.94 7.33 -4.11
CA ILE A 57 12.82 8.13 -3.56
C ILE A 57 13.07 8.58 -2.13
N PRO A 58 13.46 7.71 -1.17
CA PRO A 58 13.68 8.13 0.20
C PRO A 58 14.74 9.22 0.30
N GLY A 59 15.89 9.01 -0.37
CA GLY A 59 16.98 9.97 -0.39
C GLY A 59 16.55 11.34 -0.91
N LEU A 60 15.81 11.41 -2.01
CA LEU A 60 15.31 12.66 -2.58
C LEU A 60 14.36 13.41 -1.64
N VAL A 61 13.56 12.70 -0.85
CA VAL A 61 12.68 13.29 0.16
C VAL A 61 13.47 13.79 1.35
N MET A 62 14.38 12.98 1.91
CA MET A 62 15.18 13.32 3.09
C MET A 62 16.13 14.48 2.81
N ASP A 63 16.68 14.56 1.58
CA ASP A 63 17.55 15.68 1.16
C ASP A 63 16.76 16.92 0.72
N GLY A 64 15.42 16.88 0.80
CA GLY A 64 14.56 18.02 0.48
C GLY A 64 14.50 18.37 -1.02
N VAL A 65 14.96 17.49 -1.92
CA VAL A 65 14.91 17.68 -3.38
C VAL A 65 13.47 17.64 -3.90
N VAL A 66 12.64 16.80 -3.31
CA VAL A 66 11.20 16.72 -3.55
C VAL A 66 10.41 16.95 -2.26
N ASP A 67 9.15 17.30 -2.40
CA ASP A 67 8.29 17.58 -1.24
C ASP A 67 7.70 16.31 -0.65
N LEU A 68 7.27 15.38 -1.52
CA LEU A 68 6.62 14.14 -1.16
C LEU A 68 7.23 12.95 -1.92
N GLY A 69 7.06 11.74 -1.38
CA GLY A 69 7.44 10.50 -2.03
C GLY A 69 6.42 9.38 -1.79
N LEU A 70 6.15 8.57 -2.82
CA LEU A 70 5.39 7.32 -2.71
C LEU A 70 6.37 6.17 -2.83
N VAL A 71 6.62 5.44 -1.75
CA VAL A 71 7.69 4.45 -1.64
C VAL A 71 7.26 3.25 -0.79
N GLY A 72 7.80 2.07 -1.09
CA GLY A 72 7.63 0.89 -0.25
C GLY A 72 8.36 1.03 1.09
N GLU A 73 7.74 0.60 2.18
CA GLU A 73 8.33 0.67 3.52
C GLU A 73 9.66 -0.09 3.60
N ASN A 74 9.82 -1.16 2.81
CA ASN A 74 11.09 -1.91 2.71
C ASN A 74 12.24 -1.04 2.18
N VAL A 75 12.01 -0.27 1.12
CA VAL A 75 13.01 0.62 0.52
C VAL A 75 13.31 1.79 1.46
N LEU A 76 12.26 2.35 2.06
CA LEU A 76 12.37 3.46 3.01
C LEU A 76 13.20 3.07 4.24
N GLU A 77 12.90 1.91 4.83
CA GLU A 77 13.59 1.44 6.02
C GLU A 77 15.04 1.04 5.73
N GLU A 78 15.31 0.41 4.58
CA GLU A 78 16.68 0.09 4.14
C GLU A 78 17.51 1.35 4.03
N GLU A 79 16.99 2.41 3.38
CA GLU A 79 17.69 3.69 3.25
C GLU A 79 17.88 4.40 4.60
N CYS A 80 16.88 4.34 5.50
CA CYS A 80 17.01 4.89 6.86
C CYS A 80 18.17 4.25 7.62
N LEU A 81 18.28 2.93 7.58
CA LEU A 81 19.36 2.16 8.23
C LEU A 81 20.71 2.48 7.60
N GLU A 82 20.77 2.56 6.26
CA GLU A 82 21.99 2.89 5.54
C GLU A 82 22.50 4.29 5.90
N ARG A 83 21.59 5.29 5.92
CA ARG A 83 21.91 6.68 6.30
C ARG A 83 22.34 6.80 7.76
N GLN A 84 21.68 6.05 8.65
CA GLN A 84 22.06 5.99 10.06
C GLN A 84 23.49 5.48 10.24
N MET A 85 23.87 4.41 9.54
CA MET A 85 25.24 3.91 9.56
C MET A 85 26.27 4.94 9.04
N ARG A 86 25.89 5.68 8.00
CA ARG A 86 26.73 6.72 7.40
C ARG A 86 26.70 8.04 8.16
N GLN A 87 25.94 8.15 9.25
CA GLN A 87 25.71 9.37 10.01
C GLN A 87 25.18 10.52 9.14
N GLN A 88 24.33 10.19 8.18
CA GLN A 88 23.63 11.13 7.30
C GLN A 88 22.23 11.41 7.82
N ALA A 89 21.67 12.58 7.45
CA ALA A 89 20.29 12.93 7.79
C ALA A 89 19.32 11.93 7.16
N ASN A 90 18.41 11.38 7.98
CA ASN A 90 17.40 10.41 7.57
C ASN A 90 15.99 10.81 8.04
N GLU A 91 15.78 12.08 8.26
CA GLU A 91 14.53 12.61 8.78
C GLU A 91 13.51 12.80 7.67
N TYR A 92 12.30 12.35 7.93
CA TYR A 92 11.11 12.53 7.09
C TYR A 92 9.85 12.52 7.95
N ARG A 93 8.71 12.89 7.37
CA ARG A 93 7.39 12.77 8.02
C ARG A 93 6.58 11.70 7.31
N SER A 94 6.13 10.69 8.03
CA SER A 94 5.16 9.72 7.52
C SER A 94 3.77 10.35 7.49
N LEU A 95 3.11 10.34 6.33
CA LEU A 95 1.78 10.95 6.16
C LEU A 95 0.68 9.91 6.15
N ARG A 96 0.79 8.89 5.25
CA ARG A 96 -0.23 7.84 5.09
C ARG A 96 0.41 6.53 4.67
N ARG A 97 -0.06 5.43 5.24
CA ARG A 97 0.11 4.09 4.68
C ARG A 97 -0.98 3.85 3.65
N LEU A 98 -0.63 3.28 2.51
CA LEU A 98 -1.53 3.12 1.37
C LEU A 98 -1.83 1.65 1.13
N ASP A 99 -3.09 1.34 0.82
CA ASP A 99 -3.57 -0.02 0.63
C ASP A 99 -3.18 -0.59 -0.74
N PHE A 100 -1.87 -0.60 -1.01
CA PHE A 100 -1.29 -1.29 -2.16
C PHE A 100 0.22 -1.53 -1.97
N GLY A 101 0.79 -2.34 -2.88
CA GLY A 101 2.22 -2.67 -2.84
C GLY A 101 2.59 -3.61 -1.71
N HIS A 102 1.61 -4.34 -1.15
CA HIS A 102 1.86 -5.32 -0.09
C HIS A 102 2.85 -6.38 -0.56
N CYS A 103 3.90 -6.55 0.19
CA CYS A 103 4.89 -7.60 0.04
C CYS A 103 5.53 -7.90 1.40
N ARG A 104 6.34 -8.93 1.43
CA ARG A 104 7.13 -9.28 2.60
C ARG A 104 8.57 -9.58 2.17
N LEU A 105 9.52 -9.15 2.97
CA LEU A 105 10.91 -9.54 2.82
C LEU A 105 11.10 -10.83 3.61
N SER A 106 11.55 -11.88 2.95
CA SER A 106 11.60 -13.20 3.54
C SER A 106 12.91 -13.91 3.22
N ILE A 107 13.39 -14.68 4.20
CA ILE A 107 14.49 -15.61 4.01
C ILE A 107 13.93 -16.89 3.39
N ALA A 108 14.57 -17.34 2.31
CA ALA A 108 14.25 -18.58 1.63
C ALA A 108 15.51 -19.43 1.40
N LEU A 109 15.37 -20.76 1.57
CA LEU A 109 16.42 -21.73 1.39
C LEU A 109 16.09 -22.68 0.24
N PRO A 110 17.10 -23.37 -0.34
CA PRO A 110 16.87 -24.48 -1.25
C PRO A 110 15.90 -25.50 -0.66
N THR A 111 14.98 -26.05 -1.47
CA THR A 111 13.93 -26.96 -1.00
C THR A 111 14.45 -28.23 -0.35
N GLU A 112 15.66 -28.65 -0.71
CA GLU A 112 16.35 -29.81 -0.15
C GLU A 112 16.96 -29.55 1.23
N GLN A 113 17.14 -28.26 1.60
CA GLN A 113 17.75 -27.88 2.87
C GLN A 113 16.66 -27.86 3.96
N GLN A 114 16.93 -28.54 5.06
CA GLN A 114 16.06 -28.50 6.24
C GLN A 114 16.22 -27.17 6.97
N PHE A 115 15.12 -26.64 7.46
CA PHE A 115 15.06 -25.47 8.32
C PHE A 115 14.11 -25.75 9.47
N ASN A 116 14.62 -25.80 10.66
CA ASN A 116 13.88 -26.07 11.89
C ASN A 116 13.73 -24.81 12.76
N SER A 117 14.74 -23.96 12.73
CA SER A 117 14.77 -22.74 13.53
C SER A 117 15.70 -21.70 12.90
N ILE A 118 15.66 -20.48 13.44
CA ILE A 118 16.45 -19.35 12.92
C ILE A 118 17.96 -19.58 13.10
N GLU A 119 18.37 -20.36 14.09
CA GLU A 119 19.76 -20.72 14.36
C GLU A 119 20.39 -21.53 13.23
N ASP A 120 19.58 -22.21 12.41
CA ASP A 120 20.06 -22.95 11.23
C ASP A 120 20.66 -22.02 10.16
N LEU A 121 20.44 -20.70 10.26
CA LEU A 121 21.07 -19.71 9.40
C LEU A 121 22.51 -19.36 9.82
N ALA A 122 22.98 -19.83 10.99
CA ALA A 122 24.28 -19.50 11.50
C ALA A 122 25.41 -19.96 10.52
N GLY A 123 26.30 -19.05 10.17
CA GLY A 123 27.40 -19.28 9.25
C GLY A 123 27.05 -19.25 7.77
N LEU A 124 25.77 -19.21 7.40
CA LEU A 124 25.34 -19.16 6.00
C LEU A 124 25.64 -17.80 5.35
N LYS A 125 25.79 -17.83 4.04
CA LYS A 125 25.79 -16.64 3.18
C LYS A 125 24.38 -16.44 2.62
N ILE A 126 23.80 -15.28 2.86
CA ILE A 126 22.43 -14.94 2.45
C ILE A 126 22.49 -13.81 1.41
N ALA A 127 22.10 -14.10 0.18
CA ALA A 127 22.03 -13.10 -0.89
C ALA A 127 20.79 -12.22 -0.72
N THR A 128 20.96 -10.90 -0.90
CA THR A 128 19.85 -9.95 -0.73
C THR A 128 20.10 -8.62 -1.46
N THR A 129 19.03 -7.92 -1.81
CA THR A 129 19.05 -6.50 -2.18
C THR A 129 18.80 -5.57 -0.99
N TYR A 130 18.53 -6.12 0.20
CA TYR A 130 18.19 -5.41 1.44
C TYR A 130 19.15 -5.81 2.58
N PRO A 131 20.45 -5.51 2.46
CA PRO A 131 21.44 -5.97 3.43
C PRO A 131 21.21 -5.40 4.84
N ARG A 132 20.75 -4.17 4.98
CA ARG A 132 20.59 -3.52 6.28
C ARG A 132 19.40 -4.09 7.06
N LEU A 133 18.27 -4.31 6.39
CA LEU A 133 17.12 -4.99 6.97
C LEU A 133 17.46 -6.41 7.42
N LEU A 134 18.20 -7.15 6.58
CA LEU A 134 18.65 -8.49 6.92
C LEU A 134 19.62 -8.48 8.11
N GLU A 135 20.62 -7.62 8.10
CA GLU A 135 21.62 -7.49 9.18
C GLU A 135 20.97 -7.14 10.52
N ARG A 136 20.05 -6.16 10.53
CA ARG A 136 19.28 -5.81 11.71
C ARG A 136 18.50 -7.01 12.25
N TYR A 137 17.77 -7.71 11.39
CA TYR A 137 17.00 -8.87 11.79
C TYR A 137 17.87 -9.98 12.38
N LEU A 138 18.99 -10.33 11.73
CA LEU A 138 19.93 -11.34 12.23
C LEU A 138 20.53 -10.94 13.58
N GLN A 139 20.86 -9.66 13.76
CA GLN A 139 21.35 -9.13 15.03
C GLN A 139 20.30 -9.23 16.14
N GLU A 140 19.04 -8.88 15.86
CA GLU A 140 17.92 -8.99 16.80
C GLU A 140 17.66 -10.44 17.23
N GLN A 141 17.91 -11.40 16.32
CA GLN A 141 17.79 -12.83 16.60
C GLN A 141 19.05 -13.46 17.21
N GLY A 142 20.15 -12.71 17.30
CA GLY A 142 21.43 -13.23 17.81
C GLY A 142 22.11 -14.23 16.87
N VAL A 143 21.78 -14.24 15.58
CA VAL A 143 22.31 -15.17 14.57
C VAL A 143 23.42 -14.53 13.77
N ASN A 144 24.58 -15.22 13.68
CA ASN A 144 25.72 -14.76 12.90
C ASN A 144 25.69 -15.41 11.50
N ALA A 145 25.15 -14.71 10.50
CA ALA A 145 25.18 -15.05 9.09
C ALA A 145 25.78 -13.89 8.28
N LYS A 146 26.17 -14.14 7.01
CA LYS A 146 26.77 -13.11 6.16
C LYS A 146 25.77 -12.66 5.09
N SER A 147 25.51 -11.36 5.00
CA SER A 147 24.82 -10.78 3.86
C SER A 147 25.74 -10.71 2.63
N VAL A 148 25.21 -11.08 1.48
CA VAL A 148 25.84 -10.93 0.16
C VAL A 148 24.94 -10.04 -0.67
N MET A 149 25.38 -8.80 -0.91
CA MET A 149 24.57 -7.84 -1.66
C MET A 149 24.57 -8.19 -3.15
N LEU A 150 23.38 -8.27 -3.74
CA LEU A 150 23.13 -8.37 -5.17
C LEU A 150 22.17 -7.26 -5.60
N THR A 151 22.31 -6.76 -6.83
CA THR A 151 21.45 -5.69 -7.36
C THR A 151 20.24 -6.17 -8.16
N GLY A 152 19.89 -7.45 -8.02
CA GLY A 152 18.77 -8.10 -8.69
C GLY A 152 19.02 -9.58 -8.92
N SER A 153 18.00 -10.33 -9.33
CA SER A 153 18.04 -11.78 -9.56
C SER A 153 18.65 -12.56 -8.39
N VAL A 154 18.26 -12.16 -7.18
CA VAL A 154 18.79 -12.74 -5.93
C VAL A 154 18.47 -14.23 -5.83
N GLU A 155 17.34 -14.66 -6.37
CA GLU A 155 16.83 -16.03 -6.37
C GLU A 155 17.72 -17.04 -7.08
N VAL A 156 18.62 -16.58 -7.96
CA VAL A 156 19.56 -17.50 -8.65
C VAL A 156 20.86 -17.72 -7.88
N ALA A 157 21.12 -16.94 -6.83
CA ALA A 157 22.39 -16.97 -6.10
C ALA A 157 22.75 -18.34 -5.52
N PRO A 158 21.84 -19.14 -4.93
CA PRO A 158 22.19 -20.47 -4.43
C PRO A 158 22.61 -21.43 -5.55
N ARG A 159 21.89 -21.43 -6.66
CA ARG A 159 22.25 -22.26 -7.84
C ARG A 159 23.59 -21.86 -8.47
N ALA A 160 23.94 -20.58 -8.38
CA ALA A 160 25.22 -20.07 -8.87
C ALA A 160 26.37 -20.29 -7.88
N GLY A 161 26.12 -20.83 -6.68
CA GLY A 161 27.13 -21.03 -5.64
C GLY A 161 27.64 -19.72 -5.00
N LEU A 162 26.88 -18.63 -5.14
CA LEU A 162 27.22 -17.33 -4.57
C LEU A 162 26.78 -17.19 -3.12
N ALA A 163 25.69 -17.87 -2.74
CA ALA A 163 25.12 -17.86 -1.42
C ALA A 163 24.44 -19.20 -1.10
N ASP A 164 24.18 -19.44 0.18
CA ASP A 164 23.51 -20.65 0.68
C ASP A 164 21.98 -20.44 0.77
N ALA A 165 21.56 -19.21 0.96
CA ALA A 165 20.17 -18.78 1.09
C ALA A 165 19.95 -17.43 0.41
N VAL A 166 18.69 -17.02 0.30
CA VAL A 166 18.31 -15.71 -0.20
C VAL A 166 17.42 -14.99 0.82
N CYS A 167 17.46 -13.65 0.79
CA CYS A 167 16.49 -12.81 1.47
C CYS A 167 15.96 -11.80 0.45
N ASP A 168 14.71 -11.98 0.02
CA ASP A 168 14.14 -11.20 -1.08
C ASP A 168 12.64 -10.91 -0.87
N LEU A 169 12.11 -9.99 -1.69
CA LEU A 169 10.70 -9.61 -1.65
C LEU A 169 9.82 -10.71 -2.21
N VAL A 170 8.86 -11.11 -1.41
CA VAL A 170 7.87 -12.13 -1.75
C VAL A 170 6.48 -11.50 -1.76
N SER A 171 5.76 -11.64 -2.88
CA SER A 171 4.32 -11.39 -2.94
C SER A 171 3.53 -12.69 -2.96
N THR A 172 3.70 -13.51 -3.97
CA THR A 172 3.01 -14.82 -4.10
C THR A 172 3.91 -16.02 -3.81
N GLY A 173 5.23 -15.86 -3.92
CA GLY A 173 6.21 -16.96 -3.76
C GLY A 173 6.55 -17.70 -5.06
N ALA A 174 5.85 -17.46 -6.15
CA ALA A 174 6.04 -18.19 -7.42
C ALA A 174 7.46 -18.11 -7.98
N THR A 175 8.14 -16.95 -7.82
CA THR A 175 9.53 -16.79 -8.27
C THR A 175 10.49 -17.66 -7.44
N LEU A 176 10.30 -17.74 -6.13
CA LEU A 176 11.09 -18.60 -5.26
C LEU A 176 10.92 -20.08 -5.65
N GLU A 177 9.67 -20.55 -5.78
CA GLU A 177 9.36 -21.93 -6.14
C GLU A 177 9.94 -22.31 -7.50
N ALA A 178 9.84 -21.44 -8.52
CA ALA A 178 10.42 -21.64 -9.84
C ALA A 178 11.94 -21.79 -9.81
N ASN A 179 12.62 -21.24 -8.79
CA ASN A 179 14.05 -21.36 -8.57
C ASN A 179 14.45 -22.45 -7.56
N GLY A 180 13.51 -23.29 -7.12
CA GLY A 180 13.74 -24.38 -6.17
C GLY A 180 14.01 -23.88 -4.75
N LEU A 181 13.44 -22.73 -4.39
CA LEU A 181 13.56 -22.13 -3.08
C LEU A 181 12.23 -22.23 -2.33
N ARG A 182 12.30 -22.40 -1.02
CA ARG A 182 11.17 -22.39 -0.10
C ARG A 182 11.31 -21.24 0.89
N GLU A 183 10.26 -20.41 0.96
CA GLU A 183 10.17 -19.38 1.99
C GLU A 183 10.14 -20.02 3.39
N GLN A 184 11.01 -19.56 4.28
CA GLN A 184 11.13 -20.10 5.65
C GLN A 184 10.74 -19.07 6.69
N GLN A 185 11.25 -17.83 6.56
CA GLN A 185 11.09 -16.81 7.58
C GLN A 185 10.78 -15.46 6.98
N VAL A 186 9.66 -14.86 7.40
CA VAL A 186 9.35 -13.46 7.09
C VAL A 186 10.09 -12.56 8.07
N ILE A 187 10.89 -11.63 7.56
CA ILE A 187 11.67 -10.71 8.39
C ILE A 187 11.11 -9.27 8.38
N PHE A 188 10.39 -8.89 7.33
CA PHE A 188 9.79 -7.56 7.24
C PHE A 188 8.51 -7.60 6.38
N ARG A 189 7.47 -6.87 6.78
CA ARG A 189 6.26 -6.68 5.97
C ARG A 189 6.21 -5.25 5.49
N SER A 190 5.86 -5.07 4.23
CA SER A 190 5.89 -3.78 3.55
C SER A 190 4.62 -3.50 2.78
N GLN A 191 4.24 -2.25 2.77
CA GLN A 191 3.27 -1.65 1.87
C GLN A 191 3.76 -0.25 1.46
N VAL A 192 3.07 0.40 0.54
CA VAL A 192 3.47 1.74 0.12
C VAL A 192 3.11 2.77 1.18
N GLN A 193 4.02 3.71 1.38
CA GLN A 193 3.86 4.85 2.26
C GLN A 193 4.00 6.16 1.48
N LEU A 194 3.16 7.14 1.81
CA LEU A 194 3.34 8.52 1.41
C LEU A 194 4.15 9.23 2.49
N ILE A 195 5.31 9.73 2.11
CA ILE A 195 6.23 10.45 2.99
C ILE A 195 6.43 11.89 2.53
N GLN A 196 6.78 12.77 3.45
CA GLN A 196 7.10 14.18 3.25
C GLN A 196 8.51 14.47 3.75
N ARG A 197 9.19 15.43 3.11
CA ARG A 197 10.43 16.00 3.63
C ARG A 197 10.24 16.56 5.06
N ALA A 198 11.30 16.52 5.86
CA ALA A 198 11.26 16.97 7.25
C ALA A 198 10.98 18.47 7.38
N ASP A 199 11.55 19.26 6.47
CA ASP A 199 11.40 20.72 6.47
C ASP A 199 9.95 21.15 6.20
N GLU A 200 9.62 22.32 6.70
CA GLU A 200 8.31 22.92 6.50
C GLU A 200 8.07 23.27 5.02
N LEU A 201 6.87 22.97 4.57
CA LEU A 201 6.40 23.40 3.26
C LEU A 201 5.93 24.86 3.33
N SER A 202 6.03 25.58 2.20
CA SER A 202 5.36 26.87 2.12
C SER A 202 3.86 26.73 2.28
N ALA A 203 3.16 27.76 2.78
CA ALA A 203 1.71 27.72 3.01
C ALA A 203 0.92 27.24 1.78
N ALA A 204 1.32 27.63 0.57
CA ALA A 204 0.67 27.19 -0.67
C ALA A 204 0.86 25.69 -0.94
N LYS A 205 2.06 25.14 -0.70
CA LYS A 205 2.32 23.69 -0.85
C LYS A 205 1.63 22.89 0.25
N GLN A 206 1.60 23.42 1.48
CA GLN A 206 0.90 22.80 2.60
C GLN A 206 -0.59 22.64 2.30
N GLN A 207 -1.26 23.70 1.84
CA GLN A 207 -2.66 23.64 1.47
C GLN A 207 -2.94 22.63 0.35
N MET A 208 -2.04 22.53 -0.65
CA MET A 208 -2.17 21.52 -1.71
C MET A 208 -2.02 20.10 -1.16
N MET A 209 -1.06 19.88 -0.28
CA MET A 209 -0.84 18.61 0.38
C MET A 209 -2.06 18.21 1.23
N ASP A 210 -2.59 19.10 2.06
CA ASP A 210 -3.75 18.83 2.91
C ASP A 210 -4.98 18.46 2.06
N THR A 211 -5.18 19.16 0.94
CA THR A 211 -6.23 18.81 -0.02
C THR A 211 -6.01 17.44 -0.65
N LEU A 212 -4.77 17.11 -0.99
CA LEU A 212 -4.43 15.80 -1.55
C LEU A 212 -4.65 14.68 -0.54
N LEU A 213 -4.24 14.89 0.72
CA LEU A 213 -4.44 13.92 1.81
C LEU A 213 -5.92 13.63 2.05
N ALA A 214 -6.76 14.68 2.16
CA ALA A 214 -8.20 14.50 2.31
C ALA A 214 -8.81 13.68 1.15
N ARG A 215 -8.33 13.89 -0.09
CA ARG A 215 -8.78 13.12 -1.25
C ARG A 215 -8.27 11.66 -1.23
N ILE A 216 -7.04 11.43 -0.76
CA ILE A 216 -6.48 10.08 -0.58
C ILE A 216 -7.32 9.32 0.45
N ASP A 217 -7.60 9.95 1.59
CA ASP A 217 -8.43 9.36 2.64
C ASP A 217 -9.83 9.00 2.10
N GLY A 218 -10.44 9.91 1.33
CA GLY A 218 -11.75 9.67 0.69
C GLY A 218 -11.73 8.55 -0.37
N VAL A 219 -10.63 8.40 -1.12
CA VAL A 219 -10.47 7.30 -2.08
C VAL A 219 -10.25 5.96 -1.36
N GLN A 220 -9.46 5.94 -0.28
CA GLN A 220 -9.26 4.73 0.51
C GLN A 220 -10.55 4.28 1.20
N LEU A 221 -11.25 5.21 1.86
CA LEU A 221 -12.53 4.93 2.51
C LEU A 221 -13.57 4.38 1.52
N ALA A 222 -13.63 4.98 0.31
CA ALA A 222 -14.55 4.52 -0.73
C ALA A 222 -14.24 3.09 -1.22
N LYS A 223 -12.98 2.69 -1.27
CA LYS A 223 -12.58 1.33 -1.64
C LYS A 223 -13.10 0.27 -0.66
N GLU A 224 -13.02 0.57 0.63
CA GLU A 224 -13.44 -0.30 1.72
C GLU A 224 -14.96 -0.30 1.91
N SER A 225 -15.66 0.66 1.29
CA SER A 225 -17.08 0.88 1.46
C SER A 225 -17.90 0.40 0.27
N LYS A 226 -19.15 0.01 0.55
CA LYS A 226 -20.16 -0.31 -0.46
C LYS A 226 -21.40 0.51 -0.20
N TYR A 227 -22.00 0.98 -1.27
CA TYR A 227 -23.33 1.56 -1.20
C TYR A 227 -24.36 0.46 -1.41
N ILE A 228 -25.24 0.29 -0.42
CA ILE A 228 -26.26 -0.75 -0.41
C ILE A 228 -27.61 -0.08 -0.50
N MET A 229 -28.45 -0.56 -1.41
CA MET A 229 -29.85 -0.20 -1.50
C MET A 229 -30.66 -1.48 -1.46
N LEU A 230 -31.72 -1.48 -0.67
CA LEU A 230 -32.68 -2.60 -0.61
C LEU A 230 -34.07 -2.10 -0.24
N HIS A 231 -35.09 -2.92 -0.52
CA HIS A 231 -36.43 -2.75 -0.02
C HIS A 231 -36.60 -3.64 1.20
N ALA A 232 -37.08 -3.07 2.30
CA ALA A 232 -37.27 -3.78 3.57
C ALA A 232 -38.68 -3.59 4.14
N PRO A 233 -39.26 -4.62 4.76
CA PRO A 233 -40.47 -4.45 5.55
C PRO A 233 -40.22 -3.50 6.74
N LYS A 234 -41.08 -2.51 6.96
CA LYS A 234 -40.95 -1.57 8.09
C LYS A 234 -40.84 -2.28 9.44
N SER A 235 -41.54 -3.39 9.60
CA SER A 235 -41.56 -4.20 10.82
C SER A 235 -40.25 -4.90 11.11
N LYS A 236 -39.31 -4.96 10.12
CA LYS A 236 -38.01 -5.66 10.19
C LYS A 236 -36.80 -4.73 10.15
N LEU A 237 -37.03 -3.40 10.20
CA LEU A 237 -35.92 -2.43 10.06
C LEU A 237 -34.84 -2.60 11.11
N ALA A 238 -35.17 -2.84 12.36
CA ALA A 238 -34.19 -3.05 13.42
C ALA A 238 -33.31 -4.28 13.15
N GLU A 239 -33.90 -5.38 12.70
CA GLU A 239 -33.19 -6.60 12.37
C GLU A 239 -32.29 -6.41 11.09
N VAL A 240 -32.75 -5.58 10.15
CA VAL A 240 -31.98 -5.20 8.95
C VAL A 240 -30.81 -4.31 9.32
N GLU A 241 -30.98 -3.34 10.22
CA GLU A 241 -29.90 -2.48 10.71
C GLU A 241 -28.82 -3.28 11.46
N ASP A 242 -29.21 -4.28 12.25
CA ASP A 242 -28.27 -5.17 12.95
C ASP A 242 -27.42 -6.02 11.99
N ILE A 243 -27.98 -6.40 10.85
CA ILE A 243 -27.26 -7.20 9.83
C ILE A 243 -26.37 -6.31 8.95
N LEU A 244 -26.71 -5.04 8.80
CA LEU A 244 -26.00 -4.06 7.97
C LEU A 244 -25.46 -2.91 8.83
N PRO A 245 -24.42 -3.13 9.65
CA PRO A 245 -23.80 -2.05 10.39
C PRO A 245 -23.20 -1.07 9.39
N GLY A 246 -23.80 0.10 9.27
CA GLY A 246 -23.32 1.17 8.40
C GLY A 246 -22.32 2.07 9.10
N ALA A 247 -21.49 2.79 8.31
CA ALA A 247 -20.66 3.88 8.83
C ALA A 247 -21.51 5.03 9.39
N GLU A 248 -22.73 5.18 8.85
CA GLU A 248 -23.75 6.14 9.28
C GLU A 248 -25.13 5.46 9.36
N ARG A 249 -26.07 6.11 10.02
CA ARG A 249 -27.46 5.61 10.09
C ARG A 249 -28.06 5.48 8.69
N PRO A 250 -28.78 4.39 8.39
CA PRO A 250 -29.42 4.22 7.10
C PRO A 250 -30.40 5.33 6.78
N THR A 251 -30.46 5.73 5.52
CA THR A 251 -31.51 6.60 5.00
C THR A 251 -32.74 5.75 4.64
N ILE A 252 -33.88 6.03 5.24
CA ILE A 252 -35.11 5.30 5.00
C ILE A 252 -36.06 6.18 4.21
N LEU A 253 -36.50 5.71 3.04
CA LEU A 253 -37.42 6.43 2.16
C LEU A 253 -38.72 5.62 1.93
N PRO A 254 -39.89 6.27 1.91
CA PRO A 254 -41.13 5.60 1.56
C PRO A 254 -41.11 5.17 0.09
N LEU A 255 -41.71 4.02 -0.20
CA LEU A 255 -41.95 3.59 -1.56
C LEU A 255 -43.35 4.04 -2.02
N SER A 256 -43.44 4.43 -3.31
CA SER A 256 -44.71 4.72 -3.92
C SER A 256 -45.62 3.48 -3.88
N HIS A 257 -46.86 3.67 -3.47
CA HIS A 257 -47.88 2.61 -3.43
C HIS A 257 -47.58 1.44 -2.46
N SER A 258 -46.75 1.68 -1.44
CA SER A 258 -46.51 0.69 -0.37
C SER A 258 -46.43 1.37 0.99
N ASP A 259 -47.31 0.95 1.91
CA ASP A 259 -47.28 1.44 3.29
C ASP A 259 -46.41 0.61 4.21
N ASP A 260 -46.16 -0.65 3.87
CA ASP A 260 -45.44 -1.62 4.70
C ASP A 260 -43.96 -1.85 4.31
N ILE A 261 -43.55 -1.37 3.13
CA ILE A 261 -42.20 -1.54 2.60
C ILE A 261 -41.54 -0.16 2.41
N VAL A 262 -40.26 -0.07 2.72
CA VAL A 262 -39.45 1.13 2.55
C VAL A 262 -38.18 0.82 1.76
N ALA A 263 -37.63 1.82 1.09
CA ALA A 263 -36.29 1.76 0.58
C ALA A 263 -35.30 2.13 1.67
N VAL A 264 -34.26 1.31 1.83
CA VAL A 264 -33.19 1.53 2.79
C VAL A 264 -31.89 1.74 1.97
N HIS A 265 -31.21 2.85 2.25
CA HIS A 265 -29.93 3.19 1.66
C HIS A 265 -28.90 3.27 2.77
N VAL A 266 -27.78 2.58 2.62
CA VAL A 266 -26.72 2.57 3.62
C VAL A 266 -25.35 2.46 2.96
N VAL A 267 -24.35 3.09 3.56
CA VAL A 267 -22.94 2.85 3.26
C VAL A 267 -22.39 1.91 4.30
N SER A 268 -21.87 0.78 3.89
CA SER A 268 -21.26 -0.21 4.78
C SER A 268 -19.79 -0.42 4.45
N THR A 269 -18.94 -0.46 5.46
CA THR A 269 -17.52 -0.81 5.35
C THR A 269 -17.29 -2.32 5.41
N GLU A 270 -18.31 -3.10 5.73
CA GLU A 270 -18.21 -4.55 5.74
C GLU A 270 -18.33 -5.14 4.34
N THR A 271 -17.55 -6.18 4.08
CA THR A 271 -17.68 -6.99 2.87
C THR A 271 -19.00 -7.76 2.95
N LEU A 272 -19.98 -7.37 2.14
CA LEU A 272 -21.22 -8.11 2.03
C LEU A 272 -20.97 -9.42 1.31
N PHE A 273 -21.05 -10.52 2.04
CA PHE A 273 -21.04 -11.88 1.49
C PHE A 273 -22.46 -12.30 1.10
N TRP A 274 -22.55 -13.32 0.28
CA TRP A 274 -23.82 -13.91 -0.14
C TRP A 274 -24.70 -14.31 1.05
N GLU A 275 -24.11 -14.83 2.13
CA GLU A 275 -24.78 -15.24 3.36
C GLU A 275 -25.52 -14.05 4.03
N THR A 276 -24.94 -12.86 3.98
CA THR A 276 -25.59 -11.65 4.50
C THR A 276 -26.80 -11.27 3.63
N MET A 277 -26.66 -11.34 2.31
CA MET A 277 -27.77 -11.09 1.38
C MET A 277 -28.90 -12.12 1.55
N GLU A 278 -28.57 -13.38 1.78
CA GLU A 278 -29.54 -14.46 2.05
C GLU A 278 -30.30 -14.23 3.37
N LYS A 279 -29.60 -13.80 4.42
CA LYS A 279 -30.23 -13.39 5.70
C LYS A 279 -31.23 -12.25 5.50
N LEU A 280 -30.81 -11.20 4.78
CA LEU A 280 -31.69 -10.08 4.45
C LEU A 280 -32.92 -10.54 3.66
N LYS A 281 -32.73 -11.43 2.68
CA LYS A 281 -33.85 -12.02 1.94
C LYS A 281 -34.78 -12.83 2.84
N GLY A 282 -34.23 -13.55 3.83
CA GLY A 282 -34.98 -14.28 4.84
C GLY A 282 -35.85 -13.37 5.72
N LEU A 283 -35.44 -12.11 5.93
CA LEU A 283 -36.24 -11.08 6.62
C LEU A 283 -37.34 -10.47 5.73
N GLY A 284 -37.47 -10.90 4.48
CA GLY A 284 -38.42 -10.36 3.51
C GLY A 284 -37.89 -9.17 2.71
N CYS A 285 -36.63 -8.88 2.77
CA CYS A 285 -36.01 -7.84 1.94
C CYS A 285 -35.97 -8.27 0.45
N SER A 286 -36.08 -7.28 -0.41
CA SER A 286 -36.03 -7.46 -1.89
C SER A 286 -35.23 -6.35 -2.54
N SER A 287 -34.97 -6.46 -3.84
CA SER A 287 -34.21 -5.46 -4.62
C SER A 287 -32.89 -5.08 -3.98
N ILE A 288 -32.15 -6.07 -3.47
CA ILE A 288 -30.88 -5.84 -2.77
C ILE A 288 -29.80 -5.55 -3.81
N LEU A 289 -29.27 -4.34 -3.80
CA LEU A 289 -28.20 -3.86 -4.69
C LEU A 289 -26.97 -3.48 -3.87
N VAL A 290 -25.80 -3.94 -4.31
CA VAL A 290 -24.49 -3.60 -3.70
C VAL A 290 -23.63 -2.96 -4.78
N LEU A 291 -23.29 -1.69 -4.61
CA LEU A 291 -22.58 -0.89 -5.59
C LEU A 291 -21.22 -0.45 -5.04
N PRO A 292 -20.16 -0.47 -5.85
CA PRO A 292 -18.89 0.12 -5.45
C PRO A 292 -19.01 1.64 -5.37
N ILE A 293 -18.29 2.23 -4.41
CA ILE A 293 -18.19 3.68 -4.27
C ILE A 293 -16.85 4.11 -4.89
N GLU A 294 -16.87 5.10 -5.77
CA GLU A 294 -15.64 5.60 -6.39
C GLU A 294 -14.90 6.60 -5.49
N LYS A 295 -15.64 7.43 -4.78
CA LYS A 295 -15.11 8.50 -3.92
C LYS A 295 -16.09 8.77 -2.80
N MET A 296 -15.55 9.00 -1.62
CA MET A 296 -16.32 9.37 -0.44
C MET A 296 -15.58 10.50 0.28
N LEU A 297 -16.34 11.50 0.71
CA LEU A 297 -15.82 12.59 1.53
C LEU A 297 -16.73 12.66 2.76
N GLY A 298 -16.17 12.44 3.94
CA GLY A 298 -16.85 12.56 5.23
C GLY A 298 -16.64 13.92 5.84
#